data_4afdd59f602e976618184c25a64ff4b0
#
_entry.id   4afdd59f602e976618184c25a64ff4b0
#
_cell.length_a   1.000
_cell.length_b   1.000
_cell.length_c   1.000
_cell.angle_alpha   90.00
_cell.angle_beta   90.00
_cell.angle_gamma   90.00
#
_symmetry.space_group_name_H-M   'P 1'
#
loop_
_entity.id
_entity.type
_entity.pdbx_description
1 polymer ?
#
loop_
_entity_poly.entity_id
_entity_poly.type
_entity_poly.pdbx_seq_one_letter_code
_entity_poly.pdbx_strand_id
1 'polypeptide(L)'
;MEAVMKRTLKSNVHWVGKIDWELTLFHGNEYSTHRGSSYNSYLLEEEKVVLIDTVWAPFSKEFVDNLSKEIDLSRIDYVIANHAEIDHSGALPELMQHIPDTPIYCTANGVKSLTGHYHKDWNFKTVKTGDTLDIGNGKQLVFIEAPMLHWPDSMFTYLTGDNILFSNDAFGQHYATEYLF
;
A
#
# COMPACT_ATOMS: atom_id res chain seq x y z
N MET A 1 8.77 22.26 -6.99
CA MET A 1 9.40 20.93 -6.88
C MET A 1 8.54 19.98 -7.68
N GLU A 2 9.10 19.30 -8.67
CA GLU A 2 8.35 18.26 -9.37
C GLU A 2 7.97 17.16 -8.36
N ALA A 3 6.71 16.75 -8.41
CA ALA A 3 6.26 15.63 -7.60
C ALA A 3 7.09 14.40 -7.94
N VAL A 4 7.70 13.79 -6.97
CA VAL A 4 8.43 12.52 -7.15
C VAL A 4 7.38 11.46 -7.44
N MET A 5 7.23 11.08 -8.71
CA MET A 5 6.15 10.21 -9.11
C MET A 5 6.48 8.74 -8.88
N LYS A 6 7.60 8.27 -9.39
CA LYS A 6 7.99 6.85 -9.32
C LYS A 6 9.48 6.74 -9.00
N ARG A 7 9.84 5.98 -7.98
CA ARG A 7 11.24 5.68 -7.64
C ARG A 7 11.49 4.19 -7.67
N THR A 8 12.38 3.76 -8.53
CA THR A 8 12.74 2.35 -8.65
C THR A 8 13.58 1.91 -7.46
N LEU A 9 13.10 0.92 -6.72
CA LEU A 9 13.81 0.25 -5.64
C LEU A 9 14.71 -0.86 -6.17
N LYS A 10 14.13 -1.72 -7.00
CA LYS A 10 14.82 -2.86 -7.60
C LYS A 10 14.03 -3.35 -8.81
N SER A 11 14.73 -3.54 -9.96
CA SER A 11 14.12 -4.10 -11.17
C SER A 11 12.74 -3.51 -11.49
N ASN A 12 11.68 -4.28 -11.26
CA ASN A 12 10.29 -3.94 -11.53
C ASN A 12 9.51 -3.56 -10.25
N VAL A 13 10.21 -3.22 -9.18
CA VAL A 13 9.60 -2.77 -7.90
C VAL A 13 9.83 -1.28 -7.73
N HIS A 14 8.77 -0.53 -7.63
CA HIS A 14 8.80 0.92 -7.58
C HIS A 14 8.03 1.45 -6.37
N TRP A 15 8.61 2.42 -5.68
CA TRP A 15 7.87 3.23 -4.71
C TRP A 15 7.05 4.29 -5.46
N VAL A 16 5.78 4.40 -5.12
CA VAL A 16 4.81 5.34 -5.72
C VAL A 16 4.02 6.10 -4.65
N GLY A 17 4.50 6.12 -3.42
CA GLY A 17 3.82 6.71 -2.27
C GLY A 17 3.87 8.25 -2.23
N LYS A 18 3.70 8.79 -1.03
CA LYS A 18 3.69 10.24 -0.78
C LYS A 18 4.64 10.60 0.36
N ILE A 19 5.43 11.66 0.18
CA ILE A 19 6.20 12.30 1.24
C ILE A 19 5.41 13.51 1.71
N ASP A 20 5.11 13.55 3.00
CA ASP A 20 4.39 14.63 3.66
C ASP A 20 5.34 15.40 4.59
N TRP A 21 5.84 16.52 4.09
CA TRP A 21 6.75 17.40 4.82
C TRP A 21 6.06 18.24 5.89
N GLU A 22 4.75 18.38 5.80
CA GLU A 22 3.96 19.33 6.59
C GLU A 22 3.27 18.67 7.78
N LEU A 23 3.26 17.34 7.84
CA LEU A 23 2.66 16.62 8.96
C LEU A 23 3.44 16.91 10.24
N THR A 24 2.79 17.53 11.20
CA THR A 24 3.39 17.85 12.51
C THR A 24 2.81 17.03 13.64
N LEU A 25 1.60 16.52 13.48
CA LEU A 25 0.87 15.71 14.46
C LEU A 25 0.13 14.58 13.74
N PHE A 26 0.15 13.39 14.30
CA PHE A 26 -0.58 12.23 13.81
C PHE A 26 -1.43 11.64 14.95
N HIS A 27 -2.60 11.09 14.63
CA HIS A 27 -3.64 10.72 15.61
C HIS A 27 -4.00 11.88 16.56
N GLY A 28 -4.37 13.02 15.97
CA GLY A 28 -4.64 14.24 16.74
C GLY A 28 -3.35 14.78 17.36
N ASN A 29 -3.28 14.79 18.69
CA ASN A 29 -2.13 15.30 19.44
C ASN A 29 -1.28 14.18 20.07
N GLU A 30 -1.54 12.92 19.74
CA GLU A 30 -0.88 11.79 20.41
C GLU A 30 0.57 11.61 19.95
N TYR A 31 0.82 11.80 18.65
CA TYR A 31 2.16 11.62 18.08
C TYR A 31 2.65 12.90 17.43
N SER A 32 3.82 13.32 17.85
CA SER A 32 4.54 14.46 17.29
C SER A 32 5.43 13.98 16.13
N THR A 33 5.22 14.53 14.95
CA THR A 33 5.97 14.15 13.72
C THR A 33 6.90 15.30 13.32
N HIS A 34 7.96 15.53 14.09
CA HIS A 34 8.88 16.68 13.90
C HIS A 34 9.54 16.75 12.54
N ARG A 35 9.54 15.65 11.78
CA ARG A 35 10.16 15.54 10.45
C ARG A 35 9.20 15.04 9.39
N GLY A 36 7.91 15.34 9.56
CA GLY A 36 6.88 14.89 8.62
C GLY A 36 6.67 13.39 8.63
N SER A 37 6.16 12.86 7.52
CA SER A 37 5.91 11.43 7.33
C SER A 37 6.10 11.02 5.88
N SER A 38 6.12 9.71 5.63
CA SER A 38 5.98 9.13 4.29
C SER A 38 4.91 8.06 4.32
N TYR A 39 4.03 8.08 3.34
CA TYR A 39 3.01 7.05 3.13
C TYR A 39 3.49 6.16 2.00
N ASN A 40 3.78 4.89 2.32
CA ASN A 40 4.50 4.01 1.41
C ASN A 40 3.54 3.13 0.63
N SER A 41 3.55 3.32 -0.68
CA SER A 41 2.86 2.49 -1.66
C SER A 41 3.86 1.99 -2.69
N TYR A 42 3.65 0.76 -3.18
CA TYR A 42 4.59 0.14 -4.10
C TYR A 42 3.88 -0.44 -5.32
N LEU A 43 4.43 -0.17 -6.50
CA LEU A 43 3.98 -0.74 -7.77
C LEU A 43 4.98 -1.81 -8.22
N LEU A 44 4.47 -3.02 -8.44
CA LEU A 44 5.22 -4.16 -8.99
C LEU A 44 4.78 -4.37 -10.43
N GLU A 45 5.71 -4.28 -11.37
CA GLU A 45 5.43 -4.43 -12.81
C GLU A 45 6.03 -5.75 -13.34
N GLU A 46 5.41 -6.87 -12.97
CA GLU A 46 5.74 -8.20 -13.49
C GLU A 46 4.75 -8.59 -14.61
N GLU A 47 4.54 -9.89 -14.90
CA GLU A 47 3.48 -10.32 -15.82
C GLU A 47 2.11 -9.89 -15.31
N LYS A 48 1.95 -9.89 -13.98
CA LYS A 48 0.85 -9.28 -13.26
C LYS A 48 1.32 -7.99 -12.61
N VAL A 49 0.52 -6.95 -12.75
CA VAL A 49 0.77 -5.67 -12.10
C VAL A 49 0.08 -5.63 -10.75
N VAL A 50 0.86 -5.32 -9.71
CA VAL A 50 0.37 -5.30 -8.33
C VAL A 50 0.63 -3.96 -7.69
N LEU A 51 -0.38 -3.40 -7.04
CA LEU A 51 -0.22 -2.25 -6.15
C LEU A 51 -0.27 -2.74 -4.70
N ILE A 52 0.72 -2.38 -3.90
CA ILE A 52 0.79 -2.72 -2.47
C ILE A 52 0.60 -1.45 -1.66
N ASP A 53 -0.45 -1.43 -0.83
CA ASP A 53 -0.90 -0.32 0.00
C ASP A 53 -1.17 0.97 -0.81
N THR A 54 -1.69 1.98 -0.17
CA THR A 54 -1.95 3.30 -0.75
C THR A 54 -1.40 4.40 0.17
N VAL A 55 -2.00 5.58 0.14
CA VAL A 55 -1.57 6.73 0.94
C VAL A 55 -2.72 7.27 1.77
N TRP A 56 -2.42 8.22 2.66
CA TRP A 56 -3.40 8.90 3.51
C TRP A 56 -4.47 9.63 2.69
N ALA A 57 -5.71 9.56 3.17
CA ALA A 57 -6.91 10.06 2.48
C ALA A 57 -6.82 11.49 1.91
N PRO A 58 -6.22 12.50 2.58
CA PRO A 58 -6.08 13.84 2.01
C PRO A 58 -5.30 13.89 0.70
N PHE A 59 -4.45 12.89 0.43
CA PHE A 59 -3.64 12.80 -0.78
C PHE A 59 -4.20 11.84 -1.83
N SER A 60 -5.41 11.30 -1.62
CA SER A 60 -6.01 10.27 -2.50
C SER A 60 -6.03 10.67 -3.97
N LYS A 61 -6.55 11.86 -4.26
CA LYS A 61 -6.62 12.35 -5.64
C LYS A 61 -5.25 12.56 -6.25
N GLU A 62 -4.33 13.20 -5.52
CA GLU A 62 -2.94 13.39 -5.99
C GLU A 62 -2.26 12.06 -6.28
N PHE A 63 -2.44 11.09 -5.40
CA PHE A 63 -1.90 9.74 -5.55
C PHE A 63 -2.40 9.06 -6.82
N VAL A 64 -3.72 9.03 -7.03
CA VAL A 64 -4.33 8.39 -8.19
C VAL A 64 -3.97 9.12 -9.49
N ASP A 65 -4.00 10.46 -9.49
CA ASP A 65 -3.58 11.29 -10.62
C ASP A 65 -2.09 11.04 -11.00
N ASN A 66 -1.21 10.86 -10.00
CA ASN A 66 0.19 10.57 -10.24
C ASN A 66 0.41 9.14 -10.73
N LEU A 67 -0.25 8.17 -10.09
CA LEU A 67 -0.18 6.76 -10.50
C LEU A 67 -0.65 6.57 -11.95
N SER A 68 -1.71 7.29 -12.37
CA SER A 68 -2.25 7.24 -13.74
C SER A 68 -1.29 7.80 -14.81
N LYS A 69 -0.30 8.60 -14.42
CA LYS A 69 0.77 9.07 -15.32
C LYS A 69 1.87 8.03 -15.51
N GLU A 70 2.05 7.15 -14.53
CA GLU A 70 3.06 6.10 -14.55
C GLU A 70 2.56 4.82 -15.23
N ILE A 71 1.27 4.52 -15.09
CA ILE A 71 0.65 3.32 -15.64
C ILE A 71 -0.84 3.56 -15.96
N ASP A 72 -1.34 2.90 -16.99
CA ASP A 72 -2.79 2.77 -17.17
C ASP A 72 -3.36 1.96 -15.99
N LEU A 73 -4.20 2.59 -15.17
CA LEU A 73 -4.75 2.00 -13.96
C LEU A 73 -5.48 0.68 -14.23
N SER A 74 -6.09 0.52 -15.42
CA SER A 74 -6.77 -0.72 -15.82
C SER A 74 -5.83 -1.93 -15.94
N ARG A 75 -4.52 -1.70 -15.97
CA ARG A 75 -3.51 -2.77 -15.97
C ARG A 75 -3.20 -3.32 -14.58
N ILE A 76 -3.70 -2.70 -13.52
CA ILE A 76 -3.49 -3.20 -12.15
C ILE A 76 -4.35 -4.46 -11.98
N ASP A 77 -3.70 -5.62 -11.95
CA ASP A 77 -4.34 -6.93 -11.78
C ASP A 77 -4.78 -7.15 -10.32
N TYR A 78 -3.98 -6.66 -9.36
CA TYR A 78 -4.19 -6.90 -7.93
C TYR A 78 -3.84 -5.69 -7.08
N VAL A 79 -4.63 -5.46 -6.04
CA VAL A 79 -4.29 -4.55 -4.94
C VAL A 79 -4.06 -5.40 -3.69
N ILE A 80 -2.98 -5.10 -2.96
CA ILE A 80 -2.69 -5.71 -1.67
C ILE A 80 -2.90 -4.64 -0.60
N ALA A 81 -3.72 -4.93 0.41
CA ALA A 81 -3.89 -4.08 1.57
C ALA A 81 -3.30 -4.78 2.79
N ASN A 82 -2.04 -4.47 3.12
CA ASN A 82 -1.34 -5.05 4.26
C ASN A 82 -1.94 -4.57 5.59
N HIS A 83 -2.48 -3.34 5.59
CA HIS A 83 -3.02 -2.69 6.78
C HIS A 83 -4.18 -1.77 6.42
N ALA A 84 -5.21 -1.73 7.25
CA ALA A 84 -6.42 -0.97 6.99
C ALA A 84 -6.40 0.45 7.55
N GLU A 85 -5.35 0.85 8.28
CA GLU A 85 -5.23 2.21 8.80
C GLU A 85 -5.26 3.23 7.67
N ILE A 86 -5.80 4.41 7.94
CA ILE A 86 -6.15 5.40 6.89
C ILE A 86 -4.95 5.97 6.14
N ASP A 87 -3.77 5.90 6.69
CA ASP A 87 -2.52 6.33 6.03
C ASP A 87 -1.94 5.27 5.09
N HIS A 88 -2.42 4.01 5.16
CA HIS A 88 -2.12 2.92 4.23
C HIS A 88 -3.26 2.65 3.26
N SER A 89 -4.49 2.85 3.68
CA SER A 89 -5.68 2.48 2.90
C SER A 89 -6.49 3.67 2.39
N GLY A 90 -6.14 4.89 2.81
CA GLY A 90 -6.97 6.08 2.61
C GLY A 90 -7.27 6.45 1.16
N ALA A 91 -6.41 6.09 0.22
CA ALA A 91 -6.66 6.34 -1.20
C ALA A 91 -7.42 5.21 -1.91
N LEU A 92 -7.72 4.08 -1.24
CA LEU A 92 -8.52 3.00 -1.84
C LEU A 92 -9.87 3.48 -2.39
N PRO A 93 -10.67 4.31 -1.67
CA PRO A 93 -11.96 4.77 -2.20
C PRO A 93 -11.85 5.54 -3.51
N GLU A 94 -10.80 6.32 -3.71
CA GLU A 94 -10.55 7.04 -4.97
C GLU A 94 -10.06 6.08 -6.05
N LEU A 95 -9.08 5.26 -5.75
CA LEU A 95 -8.51 4.30 -6.69
C LEU A 95 -9.57 3.33 -7.24
N MET A 96 -10.40 2.77 -6.37
CA MET A 96 -11.43 1.79 -6.73
C MET A 96 -12.60 2.38 -7.54
N GLN A 97 -12.69 3.70 -7.73
CA GLN A 97 -13.60 4.30 -8.72
C GLN A 97 -13.11 4.04 -10.15
N HIS A 98 -11.79 3.91 -10.34
CA HIS A 98 -11.17 3.68 -11.65
C HIS A 98 -11.03 2.20 -11.98
N ILE A 99 -10.88 1.35 -10.96
CA ILE A 99 -10.66 -0.10 -11.11
C ILE A 99 -11.60 -0.92 -10.19
N PRO A 100 -12.93 -0.76 -10.32
CA PRO A 100 -13.90 -1.25 -9.33
C PRO A 100 -13.92 -2.78 -9.15
N ASP A 101 -13.52 -3.52 -10.17
CA ASP A 101 -13.55 -5.00 -10.18
C ASP A 101 -12.22 -5.63 -9.75
N THR A 102 -11.16 -4.83 -9.61
CA THR A 102 -9.84 -5.33 -9.24
C THR A 102 -9.86 -5.94 -7.83
N PRO A 103 -9.37 -7.19 -7.67
CA PRO A 103 -9.38 -7.86 -6.39
C PRO A 103 -8.42 -7.20 -5.40
N ILE A 104 -8.88 -7.05 -4.14
CA ILE A 104 -8.09 -6.55 -3.00
C ILE A 104 -7.77 -7.73 -2.09
N TYR A 105 -6.49 -8.07 -1.97
CA TYR A 105 -5.99 -9.10 -1.08
C TYR A 105 -5.67 -8.52 0.29
N CYS A 106 -6.25 -9.07 1.34
CA CYS A 106 -6.02 -8.68 2.73
C CYS A 106 -6.37 -9.83 3.69
N THR A 107 -6.08 -9.68 4.98
CA THR A 107 -6.50 -10.67 5.99
C THR A 107 -8.02 -10.65 6.20
N ALA A 108 -8.55 -11.67 6.86
CA ALA A 108 -9.97 -11.68 7.24
C ALA A 108 -10.35 -10.50 8.17
N ASN A 109 -9.43 -10.04 9.01
CA ASN A 109 -9.61 -8.84 9.80
C ASN A 109 -9.47 -7.58 8.94
N GLY A 110 -8.59 -7.58 7.94
CA GLY A 110 -8.47 -6.51 6.94
C GLY A 110 -9.79 -6.25 6.22
N VAL A 111 -10.50 -7.30 5.79
CA VAL A 111 -11.84 -7.15 5.21
C VAL A 111 -12.80 -6.42 6.16
N LYS A 112 -12.82 -6.83 7.45
CA LYS A 112 -13.71 -6.19 8.45
C LYS A 112 -13.35 -4.73 8.67
N SER A 113 -12.06 -4.43 8.81
CA SER A 113 -11.58 -3.07 9.05
C SER A 113 -11.86 -2.16 7.85
N LEU A 114 -11.52 -2.59 6.64
CA LEU A 114 -11.75 -1.81 5.40
C LEU A 114 -13.24 -1.60 5.15
N THR A 115 -14.07 -2.64 5.34
CA THR A 115 -15.54 -2.51 5.24
C THR A 115 -16.09 -1.54 6.31
N GLY A 116 -15.56 -1.62 7.53
CA GLY A 116 -15.95 -0.72 8.62
C GLY A 116 -15.57 0.74 8.37
N HIS A 117 -14.38 1.00 7.79
CA HIS A 117 -13.91 2.34 7.47
C HIS A 117 -14.66 2.97 6.30
N TYR A 118 -14.87 2.20 5.21
CA TYR A 118 -15.29 2.78 3.93
C TYR A 118 -16.73 2.42 3.53
N HIS A 119 -17.36 1.46 4.22
CA HIS A 119 -18.71 0.98 3.90
C HIS A 119 -18.86 0.57 2.43
N LYS A 120 -17.83 -0.09 1.89
CA LYS A 120 -17.76 -0.58 0.51
C LYS A 120 -17.65 -2.09 0.47
N ASP A 121 -18.33 -2.69 -0.50
CA ASP A 121 -18.26 -4.12 -0.80
C ASP A 121 -17.39 -4.31 -2.05
N TRP A 122 -16.07 -4.17 -1.84
CA TRP A 122 -15.09 -4.39 -2.91
C TRP A 122 -14.82 -5.88 -3.11
N ASN A 123 -14.17 -6.24 -4.23
CA ASN A 123 -13.81 -7.61 -4.55
C ASN A 123 -12.69 -8.15 -3.63
N PHE A 124 -12.99 -8.33 -2.34
CA PHE A 124 -12.02 -8.81 -1.37
C PHE A 124 -11.64 -10.27 -1.59
N LYS A 125 -10.35 -10.57 -1.47
CA LYS A 125 -9.75 -11.90 -1.44
C LYS A 125 -9.01 -12.09 -0.12
N THR A 126 -9.57 -12.91 0.75
CA THR A 126 -8.98 -13.17 2.06
C THR A 126 -7.78 -14.10 1.93
N VAL A 127 -6.67 -13.71 2.54
CA VAL A 127 -5.43 -14.49 2.63
C VAL A 127 -5.02 -14.72 4.08
N LYS A 128 -4.17 -15.73 4.28
CA LYS A 128 -3.57 -16.11 5.56
C LYS A 128 -2.10 -16.45 5.39
N THR A 129 -1.40 -16.61 6.49
CA THR A 129 0.02 -16.98 6.51
C THR A 129 0.29 -18.24 5.68
N GLY A 130 1.21 -18.13 4.73
CA GLY A 130 1.64 -19.17 3.83
C GLY A 130 0.88 -19.24 2.51
N ASP A 131 -0.21 -18.49 2.35
CA ASP A 131 -0.86 -18.35 1.04
C ASP A 131 0.07 -17.62 0.08
N THR A 132 -0.01 -17.96 -1.21
CA THR A 132 0.82 -17.37 -2.25
C THR A 132 -0.01 -16.85 -3.40
N LEU A 133 0.48 -15.81 -4.07
CA LEU A 133 -0.09 -15.26 -5.29
C LEU A 133 0.99 -15.18 -6.36
N ASP A 134 0.82 -15.93 -7.43
CA ASP A 134 1.73 -15.89 -8.58
C ASP A 134 1.55 -14.55 -9.33
N ILE A 135 2.66 -13.86 -9.58
CA ILE A 135 2.67 -12.60 -10.33
C ILE A 135 3.47 -12.71 -11.65
N GLY A 136 3.86 -13.94 -12.02
CA GLY A 136 4.62 -14.21 -13.24
C GLY A 136 6.14 -14.07 -13.05
N ASN A 137 6.88 -14.33 -14.11
CA ASN A 137 8.33 -14.28 -14.13
C ASN A 137 9.01 -15.16 -13.06
N GLY A 138 8.32 -16.21 -12.59
CA GLY A 138 8.78 -17.10 -11.52
C GLY A 138 8.78 -16.45 -10.13
N LYS A 139 8.06 -15.34 -9.96
CA LYS A 139 7.92 -14.60 -8.71
C LYS A 139 6.53 -14.79 -8.10
N GLN A 140 6.48 -14.84 -6.78
CA GLN A 140 5.25 -14.94 -6.01
C GLN A 140 5.25 -13.94 -4.87
N LEU A 141 4.07 -13.49 -4.49
CA LEU A 141 3.83 -12.85 -3.21
C LEU A 141 3.45 -13.92 -2.19
N VAL A 142 4.09 -13.91 -1.04
CA VAL A 142 3.77 -14.79 0.10
C VAL A 142 3.20 -13.92 1.21
N PHE A 143 2.02 -14.28 1.71
CA PHE A 143 1.33 -13.51 2.74
C PHE A 143 1.68 -14.03 4.14
N ILE A 144 1.87 -13.13 5.09
CA ILE A 144 2.23 -13.44 6.47
C ILE A 144 1.35 -12.58 7.37
N GLU A 145 0.35 -13.20 8.00
CA GLU A 145 -0.46 -12.50 9.00
C GLU A 145 0.42 -12.07 10.18
N ALA A 146 0.28 -10.84 10.61
CA ALA A 146 1.02 -10.25 11.71
C ALA A 146 0.06 -9.55 12.71
N PRO A 147 -0.96 -10.27 13.23
CA PRO A 147 -1.99 -9.68 14.07
C PRO A 147 -1.36 -9.06 15.32
N MET A 148 -1.79 -7.82 15.64
CA MET A 148 -1.28 -7.00 16.75
C MET A 148 0.18 -6.56 16.60
N LEU A 149 0.74 -6.66 15.43
CA LEU A 149 1.94 -5.96 14.98
C LEU A 149 1.57 -4.95 13.88
N HIS A 150 0.92 -3.99 14.20
CA HIS A 150 0.49 -3.17 15.31
C HIS A 150 -1.03 -3.25 15.52
N TRP A 151 -1.86 -3.52 14.48
CA TRP A 151 -3.30 -3.72 14.55
C TRP A 151 -3.70 -5.18 14.28
N PRO A 152 -4.97 -5.58 14.62
CA PRO A 152 -5.44 -6.94 14.41
C PRO A 152 -5.44 -7.42 12.95
N ASP A 153 -5.50 -6.49 12.00
CA ASP A 153 -5.60 -6.75 10.55
C ASP A 153 -4.24 -6.79 9.85
N SER A 154 -3.17 -6.35 10.51
CA SER A 154 -1.84 -6.22 9.91
C SER A 154 -1.33 -7.53 9.32
N MET A 155 -0.72 -7.44 8.14
CA MET A 155 0.04 -8.52 7.51
C MET A 155 1.26 -7.97 6.81
N PHE A 156 2.18 -8.86 6.47
CA PHE A 156 3.31 -8.58 5.59
C PHE A 156 3.12 -9.29 4.26
N THR A 157 3.67 -8.71 3.22
CA THR A 157 3.76 -9.34 1.91
C THR A 157 5.23 -9.50 1.53
N TYR A 158 5.66 -10.74 1.28
CA TYR A 158 7.01 -11.05 0.87
C TYR A 158 7.07 -11.39 -0.63
N LEU A 159 7.88 -10.65 -1.38
CA LEU A 159 8.14 -10.91 -2.79
C LEU A 159 9.32 -11.86 -2.93
N THR A 160 9.04 -13.07 -3.43
CA THR A 160 10.07 -14.04 -3.80
C THR A 160 10.88 -13.56 -5.02
N GLY A 161 12.06 -14.13 -5.22
CA GLY A 161 12.93 -13.76 -6.34
C GLY A 161 13.72 -12.47 -6.11
N ASP A 162 13.07 -11.42 -5.62
CA ASP A 162 13.71 -10.16 -5.26
C ASP A 162 14.10 -10.07 -3.79
N ASN A 163 13.55 -10.94 -2.93
CA ASN A 163 13.76 -10.96 -1.48
C ASN A 163 13.40 -9.63 -0.81
N ILE A 164 12.20 -9.11 -1.11
CA ILE A 164 11.68 -7.88 -0.54
C ILE A 164 10.50 -8.19 0.38
N LEU A 165 10.53 -7.66 1.61
CA LEU A 165 9.43 -7.70 2.55
C LEU A 165 8.76 -6.34 2.64
N PHE A 166 7.47 -6.28 2.30
CA PHE A 166 6.61 -5.12 2.51
C PHE A 166 5.95 -5.27 3.88
N SER A 167 6.51 -4.55 4.86
CA SER A 167 6.21 -4.76 6.28
C SER A 167 5.30 -3.69 6.90
N ASN A 168 4.76 -2.78 6.09
CA ASN A 168 4.00 -1.61 6.55
C ASN A 168 4.64 -0.96 7.80
N ASP A 169 3.91 -0.81 8.91
CA ASP A 169 4.34 -0.11 10.11
C ASP A 169 5.33 -0.85 11.00
N ALA A 170 5.51 -2.18 10.82
CA ALA A 170 6.23 -2.99 11.80
C ALA A 170 7.66 -2.53 12.12
N PHE A 171 8.32 -1.87 11.16
CA PHE A 171 9.66 -1.31 11.32
C PHE A 171 9.70 0.17 10.93
N GLY A 172 8.52 0.76 10.74
CA GLY A 172 8.36 2.13 10.26
C GLY A 172 8.51 3.18 11.35
N GLN A 173 8.64 4.42 10.89
CA GLN A 173 8.56 5.61 11.71
C GLN A 173 8.09 6.79 10.85
N HIS A 174 7.48 7.80 11.46
CA HIS A 174 7.13 9.03 10.77
C HIS A 174 8.38 9.82 10.41
N TYR A 175 8.69 9.86 9.11
CA TYR A 175 9.89 10.51 8.62
C TYR A 175 9.75 10.92 7.15
N ALA A 176 9.82 12.23 6.89
CA ALA A 176 9.91 12.76 5.54
C ALA A 176 11.38 12.94 5.14
N THR A 177 11.74 12.45 3.97
CA THR A 177 13.10 12.59 3.42
C THR A 177 13.06 12.48 1.90
N GLU A 178 13.97 13.18 1.21
CA GLU A 178 14.23 12.96 -0.20
C GLU A 178 15.02 11.65 -0.46
N TYR A 179 15.65 11.11 0.54
CA TYR A 179 16.42 9.86 0.50
C TYR A 179 15.57 8.73 1.06
N LEU A 180 14.82 8.05 0.19
CA LEU A 180 13.91 6.96 0.60
C LEU A 180 14.63 5.63 0.84
N PHE A 181 15.85 5.49 0.36
CA PHE A 181 16.71 4.29 0.46
C PHE A 181 18.15 4.64 0.09
#